data_a103c56ec87c49c57dd637e35a9ada1d
#
_entry.id   a103c56ec87c49c57dd637e35a9ada1d
#
_cell.length_a   1.000
_cell.length_b   1.000
_cell.length_c   1.000
_cell.angle_alpha   90.00
_cell.angle_beta   90.00
_cell.angle_gamma   90.00
#
_symmetry.space_group_name_H-M   'P 1'
#
loop_
_entity.id
_entity.type
_entity.pdbx_description
1 polymer ?
#
loop_
_entity_poly.entity_id
_entity_poly.type
_entity_poly.pdbx_seq_one_letter_code
_entity_poly.pdbx_strand_id
1 'polypeptide(L)'
;MGVFMKNIIFDVDRTLVDSYGPELSTLNEALYLATGKRYSDEVMNQLTVLTTDEFFQSLDIHDQDTLKKVNHYWGELLKKQPVVMFPDIPEMLTFLSEQNTFLGIVTSRTYEELEEISDLMKILPIFSSVITSDLVKQPKPNPESILTILERFQLDPKETVYVGDSKVDMLAAKSAGVLFAYASWDNYDDTITYDFLLSAPGDLKNLVSFSK
;
A
#
# COMPACT_ATOMS: atom_id res chain seq x y z
N MET A 1 15.25 -12.68 -23.37
CA MET A 1 15.53 -11.27 -23.10
C MET A 1 14.65 -10.91 -21.92
N GLY A 2 15.23 -10.50 -20.79
CA GLY A 2 14.42 -10.04 -19.66
C GLY A 2 13.67 -8.76 -20.05
N VAL A 3 12.39 -8.67 -19.68
CA VAL A 3 11.63 -7.42 -19.85
C VAL A 3 12.04 -6.52 -18.68
N PHE A 4 12.67 -5.38 -19.00
CA PHE A 4 13.05 -4.39 -18.01
C PHE A 4 12.06 -3.25 -18.03
N MET A 5 11.65 -2.81 -16.85
CA MET A 5 10.69 -1.73 -16.68
C MET A 5 11.39 -0.38 -16.76
N LYS A 6 10.76 0.57 -17.43
CA LYS A 6 11.18 1.97 -17.46
C LYS A 6 10.38 2.82 -16.48
N ASN A 7 9.19 2.35 -16.12
CA ASN A 7 8.26 3.09 -15.30
C ASN A 7 7.79 2.19 -14.15
N ILE A 8 7.91 2.66 -12.93
CA ILE A 8 7.44 1.98 -11.74
C ILE A 8 6.48 2.89 -11.00
N ILE A 9 5.27 2.40 -10.77
CA ILE A 9 4.24 3.08 -9.97
C ILE A 9 4.04 2.26 -8.70
N PHE A 10 4.09 2.91 -7.55
CA PHE A 10 3.99 2.26 -6.25
C PHE A 10 2.65 2.55 -5.57
N ASP A 11 2.12 1.56 -4.89
CA ASP A 11 1.25 1.79 -3.75
C ASP A 11 2.07 2.27 -2.54
N VAL A 12 1.40 2.71 -1.49
CA VAL A 12 2.04 3.23 -0.26
C VAL A 12 1.95 2.24 0.88
N ASP A 13 0.72 1.92 1.31
CA ASP A 13 0.48 1.10 2.49
C ASP A 13 0.96 -0.34 2.28
N ARG A 14 1.72 -0.88 3.25
CA ARG A 14 2.29 -2.24 3.17
C ARG A 14 3.19 -2.51 1.95
N THR A 15 3.41 -1.48 1.14
CA THR A 15 4.31 -1.49 -0.03
C THR A 15 5.56 -0.64 0.23
N LEU A 16 5.40 0.64 0.48
CA LEU A 16 6.51 1.54 0.85
C LEU A 16 6.64 1.69 2.37
N VAL A 17 5.53 1.63 3.09
CA VAL A 17 5.46 1.86 4.54
C VAL A 17 4.79 0.70 5.26
N ASP A 18 5.27 0.39 6.47
CA ASP A 18 4.62 -0.51 7.41
C ASP A 18 3.48 0.24 8.11
N SER A 19 2.29 0.13 7.54
CA SER A 19 1.07 0.64 8.14
C SER A 19 0.29 -0.44 8.90
N TYR A 20 0.58 -1.71 8.66
CA TYR A 20 -0.19 -2.82 9.19
C TYR A 20 0.11 -3.13 10.66
N GLY A 21 1.38 -3.15 11.06
CA GLY A 21 1.76 -3.39 12.45
C GLY A 21 1.15 -2.36 13.43
N PRO A 22 1.28 -1.05 13.15
CA PRO A 22 0.57 0.00 13.88
C PRO A 22 -0.94 -0.15 13.87
N GLU A 23 -1.54 -0.52 12.74
CA GLU A 23 -2.98 -0.69 12.59
C GLU A 23 -3.53 -1.80 13.50
N LEU A 24 -2.94 -2.98 13.47
CA LEU A 24 -3.35 -4.11 14.31
C LEU A 24 -3.17 -3.83 15.81
N SER A 25 -2.02 -3.29 16.19
CA SER A 25 -1.72 -3.01 17.59
C SER A 25 -2.68 -1.96 18.18
N THR A 26 -2.97 -0.91 17.42
CA THR A 26 -3.90 0.15 17.83
C THR A 26 -5.35 -0.32 17.84
N LEU A 27 -5.76 -1.16 16.88
CA LEU A 27 -7.09 -1.75 16.88
C LEU A 27 -7.30 -2.67 18.10
N ASN A 28 -6.32 -3.51 18.45
CA ASN A 28 -6.41 -4.38 19.63
C ASN A 28 -6.51 -3.56 20.94
N GLU A 29 -5.78 -2.45 21.03
CA GLU A 29 -5.91 -1.52 22.15
C GLU A 29 -7.27 -0.82 22.16
N ALA A 30 -7.79 -0.37 21.02
CA ALA A 30 -9.10 0.24 20.90
C ALA A 30 -10.23 -0.73 21.31
N LEU A 31 -10.11 -2.00 20.90
CA LEU A 31 -11.01 -3.07 21.33
C LEU A 31 -10.99 -3.23 22.85
N TYR A 32 -9.78 -3.23 23.44
CA TYR A 32 -9.64 -3.29 24.90
C TYR A 32 -10.31 -2.10 25.61
N LEU A 33 -10.08 -0.89 25.12
CA LEU A 33 -10.67 0.32 25.71
C LEU A 33 -12.21 0.35 25.59
N ALA A 34 -12.74 -0.22 24.52
CA ALA A 34 -14.19 -0.23 24.28
C ALA A 34 -14.91 -1.39 24.97
N THR A 35 -14.28 -2.57 25.07
CA THR A 35 -14.94 -3.83 25.47
C THR A 35 -14.32 -4.47 26.72
N GLY A 36 -13.12 -4.06 27.13
CA GLY A 36 -12.33 -4.72 28.17
C GLY A 36 -11.64 -6.01 27.73
N LYS A 37 -11.69 -6.36 26.44
CA LYS A 37 -11.12 -7.60 25.90
C LYS A 37 -9.92 -7.30 25.00
N ARG A 38 -8.85 -8.09 25.14
CA ARG A 38 -7.72 -8.16 24.20
C ARG A 38 -7.78 -9.48 23.43
N TYR A 39 -7.34 -9.44 22.19
CA TYR A 39 -7.33 -10.59 21.32
C TYR A 39 -5.89 -10.99 20.99
N SER A 40 -5.66 -12.27 20.70
CA SER A 40 -4.34 -12.77 20.28
C SER A 40 -4.00 -12.26 18.87
N ASP A 41 -2.71 -12.27 18.53
CA ASP A 41 -2.26 -11.89 17.18
C ASP A 41 -2.89 -12.78 16.10
N GLU A 42 -3.14 -14.06 16.39
CA GLU A 42 -3.83 -14.97 15.47
C GLU A 42 -5.24 -14.50 15.14
N VAL A 43 -5.98 -13.98 16.13
CA VAL A 43 -7.33 -13.44 15.93
C VAL A 43 -7.24 -12.10 15.19
N MET A 44 -6.31 -11.21 15.58
CA MET A 44 -6.15 -9.91 14.95
C MET A 44 -5.74 -10.04 13.47
N ASN A 45 -4.91 -11.02 13.14
CA ASN A 45 -4.50 -11.29 11.77
C ASN A 45 -5.65 -11.73 10.84
N GLN A 46 -6.81 -12.11 11.36
CA GLN A 46 -8.00 -12.36 10.52
C GLN A 46 -8.47 -11.10 9.77
N LEU A 47 -8.09 -9.92 10.23
CA LEU A 47 -8.38 -8.67 9.53
C LEU A 47 -7.70 -8.59 8.14
N THR A 48 -6.67 -9.39 7.89
CA THR A 48 -6.03 -9.47 6.56
C THR A 48 -6.90 -10.13 5.49
N VAL A 49 -7.84 -10.99 5.90
CA VAL A 49 -8.66 -11.82 5.01
C VAL A 49 -10.15 -11.48 5.07
N LEU A 50 -10.59 -10.83 6.14
CA LEU A 50 -11.96 -10.41 6.35
C LEU A 50 -12.10 -8.90 6.07
N THR A 51 -13.28 -8.48 5.64
CA THR A 51 -13.63 -7.05 5.69
C THR A 51 -13.71 -6.61 7.15
N THR A 52 -13.57 -5.31 7.41
CA THR A 52 -13.69 -4.75 8.78
C THR A 52 -15.00 -5.14 9.45
N ASP A 53 -16.10 -5.14 8.69
CA ASP A 53 -17.41 -5.53 9.21
C ASP A 53 -17.48 -7.02 9.57
N GLU A 54 -16.96 -7.90 8.70
CA GLU A 54 -16.88 -9.34 8.96
C GLU A 54 -15.98 -9.63 10.15
N PHE A 55 -14.86 -8.90 10.29
CA PHE A 55 -13.96 -9.02 11.43
C PHE A 55 -14.68 -8.67 12.75
N PHE A 56 -15.35 -7.54 12.84
CA PHE A 56 -16.10 -7.19 14.05
C PHE A 56 -17.23 -8.19 14.36
N GLN A 57 -17.90 -8.70 13.33
CA GLN A 57 -18.89 -9.76 13.49
C GLN A 57 -18.28 -11.05 14.05
N SER A 58 -17.08 -11.43 13.61
CA SER A 58 -16.36 -12.61 14.12
C SER A 58 -16.00 -12.49 15.60
N LEU A 59 -15.86 -11.25 16.10
CA LEU A 59 -15.62 -10.94 17.52
C LEU A 59 -16.90 -10.80 18.35
N ASP A 60 -18.08 -11.07 17.76
CA ASP A 60 -19.41 -10.88 18.38
C ASP A 60 -19.68 -9.42 18.77
N ILE A 61 -19.17 -8.47 17.96
CA ILE A 61 -19.39 -7.03 18.12
C ILE A 61 -20.38 -6.56 17.06
N HIS A 62 -21.64 -6.40 17.45
CA HIS A 62 -22.75 -6.03 16.55
C HIS A 62 -23.40 -4.70 16.92
N ASP A 63 -23.26 -4.27 18.17
CA ASP A 63 -23.94 -3.06 18.63
C ASP A 63 -23.20 -1.80 18.16
N GLN A 64 -23.99 -0.84 17.67
CA GLN A 64 -23.49 0.39 17.06
C GLN A 64 -22.75 1.30 18.05
N ASP A 65 -23.06 1.23 19.34
CA ASP A 65 -22.41 2.08 20.34
C ASP A 65 -21.00 1.56 20.66
N THR A 66 -20.81 0.24 20.73
CA THR A 66 -19.49 -0.36 20.86
C THR A 66 -18.65 -0.11 19.62
N LEU A 67 -19.21 -0.30 18.41
CA LEU A 67 -18.49 0.00 17.15
C LEU A 67 -18.03 1.46 17.07
N LYS A 68 -18.88 2.42 17.45
CA LYS A 68 -18.51 3.84 17.50
C LYS A 68 -17.37 4.11 18.50
N LYS A 69 -17.39 3.45 19.66
CA LYS A 69 -16.30 3.59 20.65
C LYS A 69 -14.98 3.01 20.11
N VAL A 70 -15.03 1.80 19.53
CA VAL A 70 -13.84 1.18 18.92
C VAL A 70 -13.27 2.10 17.86
N ASN A 71 -14.06 2.55 16.90
CA ASN A 71 -13.62 3.41 15.82
C ASN A 71 -13.06 4.76 16.34
N HIS A 72 -13.67 5.33 17.36
CA HIS A 72 -13.16 6.55 17.99
C HIS A 72 -11.78 6.33 18.62
N TYR A 73 -11.65 5.30 19.48
CA TYR A 73 -10.37 5.00 20.13
C TYR A 73 -9.30 4.61 19.10
N TRP A 74 -9.67 3.83 18.09
CA TRP A 74 -8.76 3.40 17.04
C TRP A 74 -8.20 4.60 16.27
N GLY A 75 -9.05 5.51 15.81
CA GLY A 75 -8.61 6.74 15.14
C GLY A 75 -7.70 7.62 16.01
N GLU A 76 -8.00 7.76 17.32
CA GLU A 76 -7.14 8.52 18.23
C GLU A 76 -5.80 7.85 18.53
N LEU A 77 -5.75 6.53 18.49
CA LEU A 77 -4.52 5.77 18.69
C LEU A 77 -3.65 5.77 17.42
N LEU A 78 -4.25 5.59 16.25
CA LEU A 78 -3.54 5.62 14.97
C LEU A 78 -2.80 6.95 14.77
N LYS A 79 -3.43 8.08 15.10
CA LYS A 79 -2.79 9.40 15.02
C LYS A 79 -1.50 9.52 15.84
N LYS A 80 -1.29 8.66 16.84
CA LYS A 80 -0.13 8.65 17.72
C LYS A 80 0.95 7.63 17.34
N GLN A 81 0.64 6.76 16.39
CA GLN A 81 1.57 5.73 15.92
C GLN A 81 2.27 6.23 14.65
N PRO A 82 3.58 6.32 14.65
CA PRO A 82 4.30 6.68 13.45
C PRO A 82 4.20 5.53 12.45
N VAL A 83 3.70 5.82 11.26
CA VAL A 83 3.86 4.94 10.11
C VAL A 83 5.27 5.17 9.58
N VAL A 84 6.06 4.12 9.49
CA VAL A 84 7.47 4.18 9.08
C VAL A 84 7.67 3.45 7.75
N MET A 85 8.67 3.85 7.00
CA MET A 85 9.03 3.13 5.78
C MET A 85 9.61 1.76 6.12
N PHE A 86 9.34 0.76 5.27
CA PHE A 86 10.07 -0.51 5.36
C PHE A 86 11.57 -0.28 5.25
N PRO A 87 12.38 -1.04 5.98
CA PRO A 87 13.83 -1.05 5.79
C PRO A 87 14.17 -1.28 4.30
N ASP A 88 15.27 -0.74 3.84
CA ASP A 88 15.78 -0.84 2.45
C ASP A 88 14.96 -0.08 1.38
N ILE A 89 13.71 0.31 1.63
CA ILE A 89 12.92 1.10 0.65
C ILE A 89 13.61 2.43 0.30
N PRO A 90 14.10 3.25 1.25
CA PRO A 90 14.76 4.52 0.91
C PRO A 90 15.99 4.33 0.03
N GLU A 91 16.81 3.30 0.32
CA GLU A 91 17.99 2.97 -0.49
C GLU A 91 17.58 2.52 -1.89
N MET A 92 16.56 1.68 -1.97
CA MET A 92 16.10 1.13 -3.23
C MET A 92 15.46 2.18 -4.13
N LEU A 93 14.67 3.11 -3.58
CA LEU A 93 14.09 4.22 -4.34
C LEU A 93 15.19 5.17 -4.85
N THR A 94 16.21 5.43 -4.05
CA THR A 94 17.39 6.20 -4.47
C THR A 94 18.07 5.51 -5.66
N PHE A 95 18.34 4.22 -5.53
CA PHE A 95 18.92 3.41 -6.61
C PHE A 95 18.09 3.49 -7.90
N LEU A 96 16.76 3.30 -7.81
CA LEU A 96 15.87 3.35 -8.98
C LEU A 96 15.87 4.73 -9.64
N SER A 97 15.91 5.80 -8.87
CA SER A 97 15.96 7.17 -9.40
C SER A 97 17.23 7.43 -10.20
N GLU A 98 18.36 6.83 -9.80
CA GLU A 98 19.66 6.93 -10.50
C GLU A 98 19.69 6.13 -11.82
N GLN A 99 18.75 5.17 -12.03
CA GLN A 99 18.63 4.40 -13.26
C GLN A 99 17.80 5.09 -14.36
N ASN A 100 17.46 6.37 -14.18
CA ASN A 100 16.60 7.12 -15.12
C ASN A 100 15.21 6.46 -15.28
N THR A 101 14.70 5.85 -14.20
CA THR A 101 13.40 5.20 -14.14
C THR A 101 12.34 6.22 -13.72
N PHE A 102 11.20 6.25 -14.41
CA PHE A 102 10.05 7.02 -13.94
C PHE A 102 9.52 6.38 -12.66
N LEU A 103 9.36 7.17 -11.60
CA LEU A 103 8.77 6.74 -10.34
C LEU A 103 7.48 7.51 -10.10
N GLY A 104 6.39 6.80 -9.81
CA GLY A 104 5.08 7.36 -9.47
C GLY A 104 4.51 6.71 -8.22
N ILE A 105 3.56 7.40 -7.58
CA ILE A 105 2.73 6.88 -6.49
C ILE A 105 1.26 6.92 -6.90
N VAL A 106 0.55 5.84 -6.59
CA VAL A 106 -0.92 5.77 -6.60
C VAL A 106 -1.37 5.12 -5.30
N THR A 107 -2.06 5.86 -4.45
CA THR A 107 -2.48 5.40 -3.12
C THR A 107 -3.98 5.57 -2.89
N SER A 108 -4.53 4.76 -1.99
CA SER A 108 -5.90 4.92 -1.48
C SER A 108 -6.03 5.99 -0.40
N ARG A 109 -4.89 6.51 0.10
CA ARG A 109 -4.88 7.64 1.03
C ARG A 109 -5.27 8.94 0.32
N THR A 110 -5.87 9.86 1.07
CA THR A 110 -5.96 11.28 0.69
C THR A 110 -4.59 11.94 0.82
N TYR A 111 -4.43 13.12 0.24
CA TYR A 111 -3.17 13.86 0.36
C TYR A 111 -2.86 14.24 1.83
N GLU A 112 -3.90 14.61 2.60
CA GLU A 112 -3.77 14.93 4.03
C GLU A 112 -3.25 13.73 4.83
N GLU A 113 -3.79 12.52 4.58
CA GLU A 113 -3.31 11.28 5.22
C GLU A 113 -1.88 10.91 4.79
N LEU A 114 -1.49 11.25 3.56
CA LEU A 114 -0.13 11.01 3.06
C LEU A 114 0.89 11.92 3.76
N GLU A 115 0.52 13.19 4.02
CA GLU A 115 1.37 14.17 4.73
C GLU A 115 1.71 13.74 6.16
N GLU A 116 0.89 12.90 6.78
CA GLU A 116 1.16 12.36 8.13
C GLU A 116 2.36 11.40 8.15
N ILE A 117 2.77 10.86 7.00
CA ILE A 117 3.89 9.92 6.88
C ILE A 117 5.20 10.71 6.67
N SER A 118 5.79 11.17 7.76
CA SER A 118 6.94 12.09 7.72
C SER A 118 8.16 11.56 6.96
N ASP A 119 8.41 10.24 6.98
CA ASP A 119 9.54 9.64 6.27
C ASP A 119 9.29 9.58 4.76
N LEU A 120 8.06 9.28 4.35
CA LEU A 120 7.69 9.32 2.95
C LEU A 120 7.77 10.74 2.39
N MET A 121 7.35 11.75 3.16
CA MET A 121 7.42 13.15 2.72
C MET A 121 8.84 13.63 2.45
N LYS A 122 9.85 13.10 3.15
CA LYS A 122 11.27 13.43 2.91
C LYS A 122 11.76 12.96 1.54
N ILE A 123 11.23 11.85 1.06
CA ILE A 123 11.63 11.24 -0.21
C ILE A 123 10.62 11.48 -1.33
N LEU A 124 9.50 12.12 -1.05
CA LEU A 124 8.47 12.38 -2.03
C LEU A 124 8.98 13.10 -3.31
N PRO A 125 9.97 14.01 -3.22
CA PRO A 125 10.56 14.65 -4.40
C PRO A 125 11.24 13.70 -5.40
N ILE A 126 11.50 12.44 -5.05
CA ILE A 126 12.02 11.41 -5.96
C ILE A 126 10.93 11.00 -6.99
N PHE A 127 9.67 11.11 -6.62
CA PHE A 127 8.56 10.70 -7.46
C PHE A 127 8.14 11.81 -8.43
N SER A 128 8.01 11.45 -9.69
CA SER A 128 7.57 12.36 -10.75
C SER A 128 6.07 12.66 -10.69
N SER A 129 5.29 11.80 -10.05
CA SER A 129 3.84 11.96 -9.88
C SER A 129 3.34 11.25 -8.63
N VAL A 130 2.37 11.86 -7.97
CA VAL A 130 1.62 11.29 -6.85
C VAL A 130 0.14 11.49 -7.12
N ILE A 131 -0.62 10.41 -7.13
CA ILE A 131 -2.09 10.41 -7.26
C ILE A 131 -2.67 9.78 -6.00
N THR A 132 -3.39 10.59 -5.27
CA THR A 132 -4.13 10.22 -4.04
C THR A 132 -5.60 9.98 -4.35
N SER A 133 -6.35 9.37 -3.43
CA SER A 133 -7.76 9.01 -3.65
C SER A 133 -8.67 10.21 -3.89
N ASP A 134 -8.36 11.35 -3.33
CA ASP A 134 -9.09 12.61 -3.48
C ASP A 134 -8.86 13.32 -4.84
N LEU A 135 -7.87 12.87 -5.63
CA LEU A 135 -7.58 13.39 -6.97
C LEU A 135 -8.30 12.65 -8.09
N VAL A 136 -9.02 11.57 -7.80
CA VAL A 136 -9.73 10.75 -8.78
C VAL A 136 -11.19 10.56 -8.42
N LYS A 137 -12.02 10.28 -9.41
CA LYS A 137 -13.45 10.02 -9.18
C LYS A 137 -13.70 8.59 -8.71
N GLN A 138 -12.89 7.67 -9.18
CA GLN A 138 -13.00 6.25 -8.88
C GLN A 138 -11.63 5.72 -8.43
N PRO A 139 -11.42 5.56 -7.11
CA PRO A 139 -10.16 5.02 -6.60
C PRO A 139 -10.01 3.52 -6.91
N LYS A 140 -8.83 2.96 -6.62
CA LYS A 140 -8.55 1.52 -6.73
C LYS A 140 -9.69 0.70 -6.10
N PRO A 141 -10.12 -0.41 -6.71
CA PRO A 141 -9.52 -1.14 -7.83
C PRO A 141 -9.81 -0.58 -9.24
N ASN A 142 -10.45 0.60 -9.36
CA ASN A 142 -10.61 1.25 -10.65
C ASN A 142 -9.24 1.72 -11.17
N PRO A 143 -8.94 1.56 -12.48
CA PRO A 143 -7.64 1.92 -13.04
C PRO A 143 -7.41 3.43 -13.22
N GLU A 144 -8.37 4.30 -12.91
CA GLU A 144 -8.35 5.75 -13.22
C GLU A 144 -7.03 6.41 -12.77
N SER A 145 -6.57 6.11 -11.56
CA SER A 145 -5.34 6.71 -11.00
C SER A 145 -4.10 6.33 -11.81
N ILE A 146 -3.99 5.06 -12.19
CA ILE A 146 -2.86 4.54 -13.00
C ILE A 146 -2.93 5.13 -14.40
N LEU A 147 -4.11 5.08 -15.05
CA LEU A 147 -4.33 5.63 -16.38
C LEU A 147 -4.02 7.13 -16.44
N THR A 148 -4.34 7.88 -15.40
CA THR A 148 -4.01 9.31 -15.28
C THR A 148 -2.50 9.56 -15.35
N ILE A 149 -1.69 8.72 -14.68
CA ILE A 149 -0.22 8.82 -14.77
C ILE A 149 0.26 8.44 -16.17
N LEU A 150 -0.22 7.32 -16.73
CA LEU A 150 0.18 6.86 -18.06
C LEU A 150 -0.09 7.93 -19.13
N GLU A 151 -1.28 8.52 -19.12
CA GLU A 151 -1.68 9.56 -20.07
C GLU A 151 -0.86 10.84 -19.88
N ARG A 152 -0.76 11.34 -18.65
CA ARG A 152 -0.08 12.61 -18.32
C ARG A 152 1.38 12.60 -18.74
N PHE A 153 2.07 11.47 -18.58
CA PHE A 153 3.50 11.33 -18.84
C PHE A 153 3.80 10.54 -20.12
N GLN A 154 2.76 10.16 -20.89
CA GLN A 154 2.88 9.40 -22.13
C GLN A 154 3.69 8.10 -21.97
N LEU A 155 3.45 7.39 -20.86
CA LEU A 155 4.16 6.16 -20.54
C LEU A 155 3.57 4.98 -21.30
N ASP A 156 4.44 4.07 -21.80
CA ASP A 156 3.98 2.82 -22.41
C ASP A 156 3.55 1.83 -21.31
N PRO A 157 2.29 1.36 -21.31
CA PRO A 157 1.82 0.38 -20.34
C PRO A 157 2.65 -0.92 -20.32
N LYS A 158 3.24 -1.31 -21.46
CA LYS A 158 4.08 -2.52 -21.56
C LYS A 158 5.46 -2.37 -20.90
N GLU A 159 5.90 -1.14 -20.69
CA GLU A 159 7.15 -0.79 -20.01
C GLU A 159 6.89 -0.26 -18.60
N THR A 160 5.62 -0.38 -18.11
CA THR A 160 5.18 0.10 -16.81
C THR A 160 4.78 -1.07 -15.92
N VAL A 161 5.26 -1.06 -14.67
CA VAL A 161 4.87 -1.99 -13.63
C VAL A 161 4.26 -1.23 -12.45
N TYR A 162 3.18 -1.77 -11.92
CA TYR A 162 2.59 -1.32 -10.66
C TYR A 162 3.05 -2.26 -9.55
N VAL A 163 3.60 -1.70 -8.48
CA VAL A 163 4.06 -2.43 -7.29
C VAL A 163 3.06 -2.21 -6.17
N GLY A 164 2.50 -3.28 -5.63
CA GLY A 164 1.51 -3.22 -4.56
C GLY A 164 1.40 -4.53 -3.81
N ASP A 165 0.72 -4.53 -2.67
CA ASP A 165 0.61 -5.68 -1.76
C ASP A 165 -0.76 -6.36 -1.79
N SER A 166 -1.76 -5.77 -2.44
CA SER A 166 -3.16 -6.16 -2.30
C SER A 166 -3.81 -6.63 -3.59
N LYS A 167 -4.93 -7.35 -3.44
CA LYS A 167 -5.82 -7.71 -4.54
C LYS A 167 -6.42 -6.48 -5.24
N VAL A 168 -6.61 -5.39 -4.50
CA VAL A 168 -7.11 -4.12 -5.03
C VAL A 168 -6.11 -3.52 -6.01
N ASP A 169 -4.81 -3.59 -5.70
CA ASP A 169 -3.70 -3.15 -6.54
C ASP A 169 -3.60 -4.00 -7.81
N MET A 170 -3.62 -5.32 -7.64
CA MET A 170 -3.61 -6.27 -8.74
C MET A 170 -4.73 -5.98 -9.76
N LEU A 171 -5.96 -5.76 -9.27
CA LEU A 171 -7.10 -5.48 -10.13
C LEU A 171 -6.98 -4.13 -10.85
N ALA A 172 -6.48 -3.10 -10.16
CA ALA A 172 -6.21 -1.79 -10.75
C ALA A 172 -5.15 -1.87 -11.86
N ALA A 173 -4.01 -2.51 -11.57
CA ALA A 173 -2.93 -2.71 -12.53
C ALA A 173 -3.39 -3.48 -13.77
N LYS A 174 -4.06 -4.60 -13.58
CA LYS A 174 -4.61 -5.43 -14.65
C LYS A 174 -5.62 -4.67 -15.51
N SER A 175 -6.48 -3.89 -14.89
CA SER A 175 -7.49 -3.08 -15.59
C SER A 175 -6.86 -1.90 -16.36
N ALA A 176 -5.72 -1.38 -15.89
CA ALA A 176 -4.94 -0.36 -16.58
C ALA A 176 -4.06 -0.92 -17.71
N GLY A 177 -3.92 -2.26 -17.81
CA GLY A 177 -3.08 -2.92 -18.81
C GLY A 177 -1.58 -2.82 -18.54
N VAL A 178 -1.18 -2.55 -17.29
CA VAL A 178 0.22 -2.56 -16.85
C VAL A 178 0.55 -3.88 -16.15
N LEU A 179 1.85 -4.18 -16.04
CA LEU A 179 2.33 -5.35 -15.30
C LEU A 179 2.15 -5.12 -13.79
N PHE A 180 1.95 -6.21 -13.04
CA PHE A 180 1.80 -6.16 -11.60
C PHE A 180 2.96 -6.90 -10.91
N ALA A 181 3.66 -6.18 -10.03
CA ALA A 181 4.66 -6.74 -9.14
C ALA A 181 4.10 -6.80 -7.71
N TYR A 182 3.96 -8.02 -7.21
CA TYR A 182 3.41 -8.27 -5.89
C TYR A 182 4.48 -8.08 -4.82
N ALA A 183 4.30 -7.06 -3.97
CA ALA A 183 5.12 -6.75 -2.81
C ALA A 183 4.70 -7.67 -1.65
N SER A 184 5.38 -8.80 -1.46
CA SER A 184 5.00 -9.83 -0.47
C SER A 184 5.87 -9.80 0.79
N TRP A 185 6.64 -8.74 1.03
CA TRP A 185 7.55 -8.65 2.18
C TRP A 185 6.88 -8.40 3.52
N ASP A 186 5.64 -7.93 3.52
CA ASP A 186 4.85 -7.78 4.74
C ASP A 186 3.93 -8.98 4.96
N ASN A 187 3.23 -9.43 3.92
CA ASN A 187 2.33 -10.57 3.95
C ASN A 187 2.28 -11.26 2.59
N TYR A 188 2.01 -12.56 2.58
CA TYR A 188 1.83 -13.33 1.36
C TYR A 188 0.39 -13.87 1.28
N ASP A 189 -0.33 -13.47 0.23
CA ASP A 189 -1.67 -13.97 -0.13
C ASP A 189 -1.57 -14.79 -1.42
N ASP A 190 -1.83 -16.08 -1.35
CA ASP A 190 -1.76 -17.03 -2.47
C ASP A 190 -2.89 -16.84 -3.51
N THR A 191 -3.88 -15.99 -3.22
CA THR A 191 -4.96 -15.64 -4.15
C THR A 191 -4.57 -14.51 -5.10
N ILE A 192 -3.47 -13.81 -4.85
CA ILE A 192 -2.96 -12.73 -5.69
C ILE A 192 -2.16 -13.30 -6.85
N THR A 193 -2.55 -12.94 -8.07
CA THR A 193 -1.80 -13.28 -9.29
C THR A 193 -0.91 -12.11 -9.71
N TYR A 194 0.32 -12.40 -10.10
CA TYR A 194 1.34 -11.40 -10.39
C TYR A 194 2.18 -11.74 -11.62
N ASP A 195 2.80 -10.73 -12.21
CA ASP A 195 3.83 -10.91 -13.23
C ASP A 195 5.22 -11.06 -12.57
N PHE A 196 5.44 -10.36 -11.45
CA PHE A 196 6.65 -10.43 -10.64
C PHE A 196 6.31 -10.62 -9.16
N LEU A 197 7.01 -11.54 -8.50
CA LEU A 197 6.97 -11.68 -7.04
C LEU A 197 8.20 -10.98 -6.45
N LEU A 198 7.96 -10.06 -5.52
CA LEU A 198 8.99 -9.34 -4.79
C LEU A 198 8.88 -9.77 -3.32
N SER A 199 9.84 -10.57 -2.84
CA SER A 199 9.86 -11.10 -1.48
C SER A 199 10.55 -10.16 -0.49
N ALA A 200 11.30 -9.18 -1.00
CA ALA A 200 11.96 -8.14 -0.22
C ALA A 200 12.08 -6.86 -1.07
N PRO A 201 12.18 -5.67 -0.44
CA PRO A 201 12.36 -4.41 -1.17
C PRO A 201 13.57 -4.43 -2.13
N GLY A 202 14.65 -5.14 -1.76
CA GLY A 202 15.83 -5.31 -2.60
C GLY A 202 15.57 -5.99 -3.95
N ASP A 203 14.45 -6.72 -4.10
CA ASP A 203 14.08 -7.36 -5.37
C ASP A 203 13.63 -6.35 -6.43
N LEU A 204 13.27 -5.12 -6.04
CA LEU A 204 12.93 -4.04 -6.98
C LEU A 204 14.01 -3.76 -8.02
N LYS A 205 15.29 -3.94 -7.68
CA LYS A 205 16.40 -3.81 -8.61
C LYS A 205 16.31 -4.75 -9.81
N ASN A 206 15.62 -5.89 -9.66
CA ASN A 206 15.47 -6.88 -10.72
C ASN A 206 14.46 -6.43 -11.80
N LEU A 207 13.65 -5.41 -11.52
CA LEU A 207 12.67 -4.85 -12.45
C LEU A 207 13.32 -3.92 -13.49
N VAL A 208 14.51 -3.39 -13.23
CA VAL A 208 15.18 -2.40 -14.08
C VAL A 208 16.46 -2.95 -14.69
N SER A 209 16.81 -2.49 -15.89
CA SER A 209 18.12 -2.76 -16.47
C SER A 209 19.15 -1.82 -15.87
N PHE A 210 20.28 -2.35 -15.49
CA PHE A 210 21.43 -1.51 -15.10
C PHE A 210 21.90 -0.68 -16.30
N SER A 211 21.84 0.65 -16.19
CA SER A 211 22.58 1.52 -17.09
C SER A 211 24.08 1.31 -16.81
N LYS A 212 24.80 0.79 -17.80
CA LYS A 212 26.27 0.67 -17.72
C LYS A 212 26.91 2.02 -17.95
#